data_27edb368d951b31fc7d2fd19fbd20d8c
#
_entry.id   27edb368d951b31fc7d2fd19fbd20d8c
#
_cell.length_a   1.000
_cell.length_b   1.000
_cell.length_c   1.000
_cell.angle_alpha   90.00
_cell.angle_beta   90.00
_cell.angle_gamma   90.00
#
_symmetry.space_group_name_H-M   'P 1'
#
loop_
_entity.id
_entity.type
_entity.pdbx_description
1 polymer ?
#
loop_
_entity_poly.entity_id
_entity_poly.type
_entity_poly.pdbx_seq_one_letter_code
_entity_poly.pdbx_strand_id
1 'polypeptide(L)'
;MTKQISNPEERWKFASAISKADLVPKQFLNKPANVFLALDMSERLGITVFEVMQNIYIVHGTPAFSAKYSIALANHSGKLKGPIQYAVEGKGETMAVTAYATVRETDQKISFTVTWAMAKAEGWTKNSKYKTMPDLMLRYRAASLLICTHMPEVTLGMHTREEIEDVQAAREVPAEVTKSSVLALNEEVSSSEKEEETAPVEEEVDPPTAEPEPSPVISAGSVPPARPDDLF
;
A
#
# COMPACT_ATOMS: atom_id res chain seq x y z
N MET A 1 -2.77 31.10 0.86
CA MET A 1 -3.61 30.44 -0.17
C MET A 1 -2.78 30.33 -1.43
N THR A 2 -2.31 29.13 -1.76
CA THR A 2 -1.58 28.86 -2.99
C THR A 2 -2.59 28.90 -4.14
N LYS A 3 -2.38 29.77 -5.14
CA LYS A 3 -3.24 29.87 -6.31
C LYS A 3 -3.21 28.54 -7.04
N GLN A 4 -4.32 27.85 -7.08
CA GLN A 4 -4.45 26.56 -7.76
C GLN A 4 -4.24 26.76 -9.26
N ILE A 5 -3.25 26.11 -9.84
CA ILE A 5 -2.97 26.17 -11.28
C ILE A 5 -3.91 25.20 -11.96
N SER A 6 -5.01 25.70 -12.53
CA SER A 6 -6.08 24.89 -13.11
C SER A 6 -5.76 24.35 -14.51
N ASN A 7 -4.89 25.04 -15.27
CA ASN A 7 -4.56 24.66 -16.64
C ASN A 7 -3.45 23.58 -16.66
N PRO A 8 -3.67 22.41 -17.29
CA PRO A 8 -2.67 21.35 -17.40
C PRO A 8 -1.35 21.80 -18.05
N GLU A 9 -1.39 22.71 -19.03
CA GLU A 9 -0.18 23.24 -19.67
C GLU A 9 0.63 24.12 -18.72
N GLU A 10 -0.03 24.97 -17.95
CA GLU A 10 0.62 25.80 -16.93
C GLU A 10 1.23 24.94 -15.82
N ARG A 11 0.52 23.88 -15.40
CA ARG A 11 1.02 22.89 -14.43
C ARG A 11 2.30 22.20 -14.96
N TRP A 12 2.30 21.82 -16.24
CA TRP A 12 3.47 21.19 -16.87
C TRP A 12 4.65 22.17 -16.99
N LYS A 13 4.40 23.42 -17.40
CA LYS A 13 5.43 24.47 -17.44
C LYS A 13 6.03 24.71 -16.07
N PHE A 14 5.20 24.79 -15.04
CA PHE A 14 5.62 24.96 -13.66
C PHE A 14 6.46 23.76 -13.18
N ALA A 15 5.99 22.53 -13.40
CA ALA A 15 6.71 21.31 -13.06
C ALA A 15 8.08 21.25 -13.77
N SER A 16 8.13 21.63 -15.05
CA SER A 16 9.35 21.67 -15.84
C SER A 16 10.35 22.71 -15.32
N ALA A 17 9.87 23.88 -14.87
CA ALA A 17 10.71 24.90 -14.27
C ALA A 17 11.28 24.44 -12.92
N ILE A 18 10.42 23.93 -12.02
CA ILE A 18 10.82 23.49 -10.68
C ILE A 18 11.80 22.31 -10.76
N SER A 19 11.59 21.36 -11.69
CA SER A 19 12.49 20.20 -11.81
C SER A 19 13.96 20.56 -12.10
N LYS A 20 14.24 21.79 -12.51
CA LYS A 20 15.61 22.29 -12.80
C LYS A 20 16.23 23.05 -11.63
N ALA A 21 15.50 23.26 -10.53
CA ALA A 21 16.01 24.03 -9.40
C ALA A 21 16.98 23.18 -8.56
N ASP A 22 18.04 23.78 -8.05
CA ASP A 22 19.08 23.12 -7.25
C ASP A 22 18.58 22.61 -5.89
N LEU A 23 17.50 23.21 -5.36
CA LEU A 23 16.88 22.82 -4.08
C LEU A 23 15.98 21.60 -4.19
N VAL A 24 15.80 21.06 -5.40
CA VAL A 24 14.91 19.92 -5.65
C VAL A 24 15.64 18.61 -5.32
N PRO A 25 15.02 17.68 -4.56
CA PRO A 25 15.62 16.38 -4.29
C PRO A 25 15.95 15.60 -5.58
N LYS A 26 17.02 14.80 -5.56
CA LYS A 26 17.55 14.07 -6.73
C LYS A 26 16.50 13.28 -7.51
N GLN A 27 15.49 12.74 -6.83
CA GLN A 27 14.40 11.97 -7.44
C GLN A 27 13.48 12.81 -8.32
N PHE A 28 13.52 14.15 -8.20
CA PHE A 28 12.73 15.10 -8.99
C PHE A 28 13.60 15.94 -9.94
N LEU A 29 14.90 15.96 -9.75
CA LEU A 29 15.84 16.76 -10.55
C LEU A 29 15.80 16.31 -12.01
N ASN A 30 15.51 17.22 -12.93
CA ASN A 30 15.31 16.98 -14.37
C ASN A 30 14.21 15.95 -14.69
N LYS A 31 13.25 15.75 -13.78
CA LYS A 31 12.11 14.83 -13.95
C LYS A 31 10.78 15.57 -13.77
N PRO A 32 10.34 16.35 -14.76
CA PRO A 32 9.11 17.14 -14.65
C PRO A 32 7.86 16.29 -14.41
N ALA A 33 7.81 15.06 -14.91
CA ALA A 33 6.71 14.14 -14.66
C ALA A 33 6.55 13.81 -13.17
N ASN A 34 7.68 13.58 -12.45
CA ASN A 34 7.64 13.32 -11.01
C ASN A 34 7.16 14.56 -10.23
N VAL A 35 7.60 15.76 -10.66
CA VAL A 35 7.14 17.02 -10.06
C VAL A 35 5.66 17.25 -10.32
N PHE A 36 5.16 16.89 -11.51
CA PHE A 36 3.74 16.98 -11.85
C PHE A 36 2.88 16.08 -10.95
N LEU A 37 3.31 14.85 -10.68
CA LEU A 37 2.64 13.97 -9.72
C LEU A 37 2.69 14.52 -8.29
N ALA A 38 3.82 15.11 -7.89
CA ALA A 38 3.93 15.76 -6.58
C ALA A 38 3.00 16.98 -6.45
N LEU A 39 2.73 17.71 -7.54
CA LEU A 39 1.73 18.78 -7.59
C LEU A 39 0.33 18.26 -7.32
N ASP A 40 -0.09 17.17 -7.95
CA ASP A 40 -1.40 16.55 -7.71
C ASP A 40 -1.54 16.12 -6.24
N MET A 41 -0.50 15.48 -5.69
CA MET A 41 -0.49 15.10 -4.28
C MET A 41 -0.56 16.31 -3.33
N SER A 42 0.13 17.41 -3.67
CA SER A 42 0.13 18.63 -2.86
C SER A 42 -1.26 19.27 -2.79
N GLU A 43 -2.00 19.27 -3.89
CA GLU A 43 -3.36 19.78 -3.94
C GLU A 43 -4.33 18.93 -3.10
N ARG A 44 -4.23 17.61 -3.19
CA ARG A 44 -5.07 16.67 -2.41
C ARG A 44 -4.79 16.76 -0.90
N LEU A 45 -3.54 16.97 -0.53
CA LEU A 45 -3.12 17.08 0.88
C LEU A 45 -3.29 18.50 1.44
N GLY A 46 -3.53 19.51 0.59
CA GLY A 46 -3.61 20.90 1.01
C GLY A 46 -2.29 21.50 1.48
N ILE A 47 -1.16 20.96 1.03
CA ILE A 47 0.21 21.38 1.40
C ILE A 47 0.97 21.85 0.17
N THR A 48 2.19 22.38 0.34
CA THR A 48 3.00 22.85 -0.80
C THR A 48 3.65 21.68 -1.55
N VAL A 49 3.85 21.84 -2.87
CA VAL A 49 4.57 20.84 -3.68
C VAL A 49 5.99 20.60 -3.16
N PHE A 50 6.65 21.66 -2.67
CA PHE A 50 7.98 21.56 -2.12
C PHE A 50 8.00 20.66 -0.86
N GLU A 51 7.00 20.80 -0.01
CA GLU A 51 6.84 19.97 1.19
C GLU A 51 6.63 18.50 0.84
N VAL A 52 5.79 18.21 -0.19
CA VAL A 52 5.65 16.84 -0.71
C VAL A 52 6.99 16.30 -1.20
N MET A 53 7.69 17.06 -2.07
CA MET A 53 8.96 16.61 -2.65
C MET A 53 10.04 16.34 -1.61
N GLN A 54 10.08 17.10 -0.53
CA GLN A 54 11.05 16.92 0.56
C GLN A 54 10.79 15.69 1.43
N ASN A 55 9.53 15.23 1.52
CA ASN A 55 9.11 14.21 2.47
C ASN A 55 8.67 12.89 1.83
N ILE A 56 8.54 12.83 0.51
CA ILE A 56 8.23 11.61 -0.20
C ILE A 56 9.49 10.81 -0.51
N TYR A 57 9.44 9.51 -0.32
CA TYR A 57 10.48 8.55 -0.66
C TYR A 57 9.93 7.59 -1.71
N ILE A 58 10.79 7.10 -2.59
CA ILE A 58 10.46 6.03 -3.51
C ILE A 58 11.20 4.78 -3.04
N VAL A 59 10.47 3.84 -2.49
CA VAL A 59 10.99 2.58 -1.98
C VAL A 59 10.53 1.47 -2.93
N HIS A 60 11.47 0.86 -3.67
CA HIS A 60 11.18 -0.18 -4.68
C HIS A 60 10.06 0.20 -5.68
N GLY A 61 10.07 1.46 -6.13
CA GLY A 61 9.08 1.97 -7.08
C GLY A 61 7.76 2.45 -6.45
N THR A 62 7.56 2.23 -5.15
CA THR A 62 6.36 2.66 -4.43
C THR A 62 6.63 3.96 -3.69
N PRO A 63 5.79 5.00 -3.87
CA PRO A 63 5.90 6.23 -3.09
C PRO A 63 5.47 6.00 -1.64
N ALA A 64 6.20 6.58 -0.71
CA ALA A 64 5.96 6.46 0.72
C ALA A 64 6.34 7.74 1.46
N PHE A 65 5.68 8.03 2.56
CA PHE A 65 6.12 9.07 3.49
C PHE A 65 6.96 8.46 4.63
N SER A 66 7.79 9.27 5.29
CA SER A 66 8.37 8.84 6.55
C SER A 66 7.31 8.83 7.65
N ALA A 67 7.45 7.94 8.65
CA ALA A 67 6.56 7.92 9.81
C ALA A 67 6.48 9.29 10.49
N LYS A 68 7.62 10.00 10.61
CA LYS A 68 7.67 11.36 11.15
C LYS A 68 6.78 12.34 10.38
N TYR A 69 6.78 12.26 9.05
CA TYR A 69 6.00 13.16 8.23
C TYR A 69 4.51 12.81 8.25
N SER A 70 4.16 11.53 8.26
CA SER A 70 2.78 11.07 8.45
C SER A 70 2.17 11.59 9.76
N ILE A 71 2.95 11.59 10.84
CA ILE A 71 2.55 12.17 12.13
C ILE A 71 2.35 13.70 12.01
N ALA A 72 3.24 14.40 11.28
CA ALA A 72 3.10 15.84 11.08
C ALA A 72 1.82 16.17 10.29
N LEU A 73 1.52 15.42 9.22
CA LEU A 73 0.28 15.56 8.45
C LEU A 73 -0.95 15.33 9.33
N ALA A 74 -0.97 14.27 10.13
CA ALA A 74 -2.08 13.98 11.04
C ALA A 74 -2.30 15.12 12.05
N ASN A 75 -1.23 15.60 12.67
CA ASN A 75 -1.31 16.70 13.63
C ASN A 75 -1.76 18.03 12.98
N HIS A 76 -1.41 18.25 11.70
CA HIS A 76 -1.78 19.48 10.96
C HIS A 76 -3.15 19.38 10.27
N SER A 77 -3.70 18.20 10.11
CA SER A 77 -4.95 17.95 9.36
C SER A 77 -6.19 18.69 9.88
N GLY A 78 -6.15 19.21 11.11
CA GLY A 78 -7.30 19.80 11.78
C GLY A 78 -8.32 18.78 12.31
N LYS A 79 -8.16 17.50 12.02
CA LYS A 79 -9.06 16.42 12.45
C LYS A 79 -8.91 16.05 13.91
N LEU A 80 -7.78 16.36 14.51
CA LEU A 80 -7.50 16.08 15.91
C LEU A 80 -7.68 17.34 16.78
N LYS A 81 -8.07 17.16 18.03
CA LYS A 81 -8.14 18.25 19.03
C LYS A 81 -6.76 18.74 19.49
N GLY A 82 -5.74 17.91 19.34
CA GLY A 82 -4.36 18.20 19.68
C GLY A 82 -3.43 17.20 18.99
N PRO A 83 -2.11 17.28 19.21
CA PRO A 83 -1.17 16.35 18.61
C PRO A 83 -1.35 14.93 19.15
N ILE A 84 -0.91 13.94 18.38
CA ILE A 84 -0.86 12.54 18.81
C ILE A 84 0.00 12.45 20.08
N GLN A 85 -0.53 11.82 21.10
CA GLN A 85 0.10 11.61 22.40
C GLN A 85 0.58 10.17 22.54
N TYR A 86 1.48 9.92 23.49
CA TYR A 86 2.05 8.60 23.69
C TYR A 86 2.06 8.24 25.19
N ALA A 87 1.61 7.04 25.51
CA ALA A 87 1.85 6.38 26.78
C ALA A 87 2.87 5.25 26.58
N VAL A 88 3.85 5.16 27.45
CA VAL A 88 4.91 4.13 27.39
C VAL A 88 4.84 3.33 28.68
N GLU A 89 4.73 2.02 28.54
CA GLU A 89 4.66 1.08 29.64
C GLU A 89 5.77 0.04 29.52
N GLY A 90 6.28 -0.45 30.63
CA GLY A 90 7.36 -1.44 30.64
C GLY A 90 8.72 -0.91 30.18
N LYS A 91 9.69 -1.79 30.05
CA LYS A 91 11.05 -1.52 29.56
C LYS A 91 11.61 -2.77 28.86
N GLY A 92 12.51 -2.56 27.89
CA GLY A 92 13.15 -3.65 27.16
C GLY A 92 12.11 -4.53 26.45
N GLU A 93 12.12 -5.83 26.70
CA GLU A 93 11.21 -6.78 26.06
C GLU A 93 9.75 -6.69 26.52
N THR A 94 9.46 -6.02 27.63
CA THR A 94 8.10 -5.77 28.11
C THR A 94 7.55 -4.41 27.66
N MET A 95 8.32 -3.65 26.88
CA MET A 95 7.93 -2.32 26.44
C MET A 95 6.69 -2.37 25.54
N ALA A 96 5.73 -1.52 25.87
CA ALA A 96 4.55 -1.24 25.06
C ALA A 96 4.40 0.27 24.88
N VAL A 97 4.02 0.71 23.70
CA VAL A 97 3.76 2.11 23.39
C VAL A 97 2.36 2.23 22.80
N THR A 98 1.53 3.03 23.44
CA THR A 98 0.21 3.39 22.95
C THR A 98 0.24 4.81 22.40
N ALA A 99 0.02 4.95 21.09
CA ALA A 99 -0.30 6.23 20.48
C ALA A 99 -1.80 6.49 20.64
N TYR A 100 -2.19 7.70 21.01
CA TYR A 100 -3.60 8.06 21.17
C TYR A 100 -3.86 9.52 20.78
N ALA A 101 -5.09 9.79 20.35
CA ALA A 101 -5.55 11.13 20.02
C ALA A 101 -7.06 11.24 20.24
N THR A 102 -7.59 12.47 20.21
CA THR A 102 -9.03 12.73 20.25
C THR A 102 -9.47 13.37 18.94
N VAL A 103 -10.44 12.75 18.26
CA VAL A 103 -11.03 13.27 17.03
C VAL A 103 -11.82 14.55 17.36
N ARG A 104 -11.62 15.61 16.57
CA ARG A 104 -12.21 16.93 16.85
C ARG A 104 -13.72 16.95 16.70
N GLU A 105 -14.26 16.28 15.68
CA GLU A 105 -15.69 16.34 15.36
C GLU A 105 -16.56 15.49 16.29
N THR A 106 -16.05 14.33 16.71
CA THR A 106 -16.84 13.32 17.44
C THR A 106 -16.49 13.20 18.92
N ASP A 107 -15.42 13.85 19.36
CA ASP A 107 -14.84 13.68 20.70
C ASP A 107 -14.37 12.23 21.00
N GLN A 108 -14.37 11.39 19.98
CA GLN A 108 -13.93 10.01 20.11
C GLN A 108 -12.43 9.93 20.36
N LYS A 109 -12.07 9.16 21.38
CA LYS A 109 -10.67 8.79 21.62
C LYS A 109 -10.30 7.63 20.72
N ILE A 110 -9.23 7.78 19.94
CA ILE A 110 -8.64 6.75 19.13
C ILE A 110 -7.27 6.39 19.68
N SER A 111 -6.89 5.12 19.61
CA SER A 111 -5.59 4.64 20.10
C SER A 111 -5.13 3.41 19.37
N PHE A 112 -3.81 3.21 19.33
CA PHE A 112 -3.18 1.99 18.85
C PHE A 112 -1.96 1.66 19.72
N THR A 113 -1.88 0.42 20.19
CA THR A 113 -0.79 -0.05 21.03
C THR A 113 0.13 -0.98 20.25
N VAL A 114 1.42 -0.71 20.30
CA VAL A 114 2.47 -1.55 19.74
C VAL A 114 3.35 -2.05 20.88
N THR A 115 3.57 -3.36 20.92
CA THR A 115 4.41 -4.00 21.93
C THR A 115 5.75 -4.43 21.34
N TRP A 116 6.75 -4.60 22.21
CA TRP A 116 8.03 -5.20 21.79
C TRP A 116 7.86 -6.61 21.25
N ALA A 117 6.91 -7.38 21.77
CA ALA A 117 6.58 -8.72 21.27
C ALA A 117 6.10 -8.66 19.81
N MET A 118 5.22 -7.70 19.47
CA MET A 118 4.81 -7.45 18.08
C MET A 118 6.02 -7.10 17.21
N ALA A 119 6.88 -6.17 17.67
CA ALA A 119 8.05 -5.76 16.90
C ALA A 119 8.99 -6.94 16.61
N LYS A 120 9.09 -7.89 17.53
CA LYS A 120 9.90 -9.11 17.38
C LYS A 120 9.23 -10.09 16.41
N ALA A 121 7.93 -10.33 16.54
CA ALA A 121 7.16 -11.22 15.69
C ALA A 121 7.15 -10.75 14.22
N GLU A 122 6.97 -9.46 14.00
CA GLU A 122 6.98 -8.82 12.68
C GLU A 122 8.41 -8.60 12.10
N GLY A 123 9.44 -9.00 12.84
CA GLY A 123 10.83 -8.86 12.39
C GLY A 123 11.40 -7.45 12.36
N TRP A 124 10.68 -6.42 12.87
CA TRP A 124 11.15 -5.02 12.87
C TRP A 124 12.43 -4.83 13.68
N THR A 125 12.66 -5.68 14.67
CA THR A 125 13.87 -5.66 15.51
C THR A 125 15.17 -6.01 14.75
N LYS A 126 15.09 -6.46 13.47
CA LYS A 126 16.23 -6.59 12.57
C LYS A 126 16.87 -5.22 12.27
N ASN A 127 16.08 -4.16 12.25
CA ASN A 127 16.59 -2.79 12.14
C ASN A 127 17.31 -2.40 13.45
N SER A 128 18.59 -2.06 13.33
CA SER A 128 19.47 -1.72 14.48
C SER A 128 18.94 -0.59 15.35
N LYS A 129 18.10 0.31 14.80
CA LYS A 129 17.47 1.40 15.55
C LYS A 129 16.55 0.91 16.67
N TYR A 130 15.93 -0.26 16.53
CA TYR A 130 15.15 -0.85 17.63
C TYR A 130 16.01 -1.24 18.83
N LYS A 131 17.33 -1.49 18.62
CA LYS A 131 18.26 -1.75 19.71
C LYS A 131 18.76 -0.47 20.38
N THR A 132 19.00 0.58 19.58
CA THR A 132 19.59 1.85 20.05
C THR A 132 18.57 2.86 20.53
N MET A 133 17.37 2.88 19.96
CA MET A 133 16.28 3.84 20.24
C MET A 133 14.91 3.13 20.23
N PRO A 134 14.70 2.10 21.06
CA PRO A 134 13.47 1.28 21.02
C PRO A 134 12.19 2.10 21.23
N ASP A 135 12.19 3.01 22.21
CA ASP A 135 11.05 3.86 22.52
C ASP A 135 10.63 4.72 21.29
N LEU A 136 11.58 5.36 20.64
CA LEU A 136 11.31 6.18 19.46
C LEU A 136 10.72 5.35 18.30
N MET A 137 11.28 4.15 18.06
CA MET A 137 10.82 3.28 16.98
C MET A 137 9.40 2.76 17.25
N LEU A 138 9.11 2.36 18.48
CA LEU A 138 7.76 1.92 18.85
C LEU A 138 6.75 3.08 18.79
N ARG A 139 7.12 4.32 19.15
CA ARG A 139 6.27 5.51 18.97
C ARG A 139 5.94 5.75 17.52
N TYR A 140 6.92 5.72 16.63
CA TYR A 140 6.69 5.89 15.20
C TYR A 140 5.75 4.82 14.67
N ARG A 141 5.96 3.56 15.07
CA ARG A 141 5.13 2.45 14.61
C ARG A 141 3.70 2.55 15.14
N ALA A 142 3.52 2.86 16.43
CA ALA A 142 2.21 3.02 17.03
C ALA A 142 1.42 4.18 16.39
N ALA A 143 2.09 5.31 16.10
CA ALA A 143 1.45 6.44 15.45
C ALA A 143 1.12 6.14 13.97
N SER A 144 2.00 5.48 13.21
CA SER A 144 1.72 5.09 11.84
C SER A 144 0.51 4.16 11.74
N LEU A 145 0.43 3.16 12.61
CA LEU A 145 -0.70 2.24 12.66
C LEU A 145 -1.99 2.94 13.14
N LEU A 146 -1.91 3.88 14.09
CA LEU A 146 -3.04 4.72 14.47
C LEU A 146 -3.59 5.51 13.27
N ILE A 147 -2.70 6.16 12.51
CA ILE A 147 -3.07 6.96 11.33
C ILE A 147 -3.66 6.06 10.25
N CYS A 148 -3.01 4.95 9.92
CA CYS A 148 -3.44 4.02 8.90
C CYS A 148 -4.84 3.42 9.20
N THR A 149 -5.13 3.13 10.48
CA THR A 149 -6.40 2.51 10.88
C THR A 149 -7.54 3.49 11.05
N HIS A 150 -7.27 4.72 11.51
CA HIS A 150 -8.32 5.67 11.89
C HIS A 150 -8.42 6.89 10.98
N MET A 151 -7.36 7.23 10.24
CA MET A 151 -7.27 8.44 9.42
C MET A 151 -6.45 8.23 8.13
N PRO A 152 -6.71 7.15 7.34
CA PRO A 152 -5.90 6.83 6.15
C PRO A 152 -5.90 7.94 5.10
N GLU A 153 -6.96 8.74 5.05
CA GLU A 153 -7.10 9.87 4.11
C GLU A 153 -6.07 10.98 4.35
N VAL A 154 -5.52 11.09 5.56
CA VAL A 154 -4.50 12.09 5.89
C VAL A 154 -3.18 11.84 5.15
N THR A 155 -2.91 10.60 4.83
CA THR A 155 -1.72 10.17 4.07
C THR A 155 -2.07 9.69 2.66
N LEU A 156 -3.31 9.92 2.18
CA LEU A 156 -3.83 9.37 0.92
C LEU A 156 -3.73 7.84 0.84
N GLY A 157 -3.79 7.15 1.98
CA GLY A 157 -3.63 5.71 2.07
C GLY A 157 -2.20 5.20 1.80
N MET A 158 -1.21 6.09 1.71
CA MET A 158 0.18 5.68 1.48
C MET A 158 0.79 5.04 2.72
N HIS A 159 1.52 3.97 2.49
CA HIS A 159 2.35 3.34 3.51
C HIS A 159 3.49 4.25 3.96
N THR A 160 4.00 3.99 5.15
CA THR A 160 5.25 4.62 5.55
C THR A 160 6.43 3.89 4.90
N ARG A 161 7.55 4.63 4.74
CA ARG A 161 8.80 4.07 4.24
C ARG A 161 9.24 2.86 5.06
N GLU A 162 9.11 2.96 6.37
CA GLU A 162 9.47 1.91 7.33
C GLU A 162 8.62 0.65 7.14
N GLU A 163 7.33 0.80 6.82
CA GLU A 163 6.44 -0.34 6.53
C GLU A 163 6.85 -1.07 5.25
N ILE A 164 7.18 -0.35 4.18
CA ILE A 164 7.59 -0.97 2.91
C ILE A 164 8.95 -1.67 3.07
N GLU A 165 9.91 -1.05 3.77
CA GLU A 165 11.22 -1.64 4.04
C GLU A 165 11.09 -2.94 4.84
N ASP A 166 10.19 -3.00 5.82
CA ASP A 166 9.99 -4.18 6.66
C ASP A 166 9.31 -5.34 5.89
N VAL A 167 8.31 -5.06 5.06
CA VAL A 167 7.63 -6.08 4.22
C VAL A 167 8.64 -6.74 3.27
N GLN A 168 9.61 -6.00 2.78
CA GLN A 168 10.62 -6.57 1.88
C GLN A 168 11.68 -7.37 2.63
N ALA A 169 12.13 -6.91 3.80
CA ALA A 169 13.01 -7.69 4.64
C ALA A 169 12.39 -9.05 5.05
N ALA A 170 11.06 -9.12 5.11
CA ALA A 170 10.33 -10.37 5.33
C ALA A 170 10.25 -11.26 4.07
N ARG A 171 10.24 -10.67 2.86
CA ARG A 171 10.23 -11.41 1.58
C ARG A 171 11.61 -11.94 1.17
N GLU A 172 12.68 -11.31 1.63
CA GLU A 172 14.07 -11.71 1.36
C GLU A 172 14.59 -12.81 2.29
N VAL A 173 13.73 -13.44 3.09
CA VAL A 173 14.11 -14.70 3.79
C VAL A 173 14.35 -15.76 2.70
N PRO A 174 15.56 -16.36 2.61
CA PRO A 174 15.93 -17.21 1.49
C PRO A 174 14.95 -18.37 1.30
N ALA A 175 14.58 -18.61 0.04
CA ALA A 175 13.73 -19.71 -0.40
C ALA A 175 14.32 -21.13 -0.15
N GLU A 176 15.32 -21.27 0.72
CA GLU A 176 15.90 -22.58 1.08
C GLU A 176 14.96 -23.43 1.92
N VAL A 177 14.07 -22.82 2.71
CA VAL A 177 13.09 -23.59 3.51
C VAL A 177 11.94 -24.10 2.64
N THR A 178 11.61 -23.39 1.56
CA THR A 178 10.48 -23.76 0.68
C THR A 178 10.84 -24.89 -0.29
N LYS A 179 12.09 -25.00 -0.70
CA LYS A 179 12.53 -26.09 -1.61
C LYS A 179 12.54 -27.47 -0.92
N SER A 180 12.88 -27.53 0.36
CA SER A 180 12.84 -28.78 1.12
C SER A 180 11.41 -29.27 1.37
N SER A 181 10.47 -28.35 1.60
CA SER A 181 9.05 -28.69 1.83
C SER A 181 8.33 -29.08 0.52
N VAL A 182 8.69 -28.45 -0.61
CA VAL A 182 8.10 -28.80 -1.92
C VAL A 182 8.67 -30.12 -2.46
N LEU A 183 9.94 -30.43 -2.19
CA LEU A 183 10.55 -31.72 -2.54
C LEU A 183 9.94 -32.87 -1.72
N ALA A 184 9.68 -32.68 -0.43
CA ALA A 184 9.03 -33.67 0.41
C ALA A 184 7.56 -33.94 0.01
N LEU A 185 6.81 -32.88 -0.38
CA LEU A 185 5.45 -33.01 -0.89
C LEU A 185 5.39 -33.70 -2.27
N ASN A 186 6.36 -33.46 -3.14
CA ASN A 186 6.44 -34.15 -4.46
C ASN A 186 6.85 -35.61 -4.33
N GLU A 187 7.62 -35.99 -3.33
CA GLU A 187 7.95 -37.41 -3.06
C GLU A 187 6.73 -38.17 -2.50
N GLU A 188 5.88 -37.56 -1.67
CA GLU A 188 4.63 -38.14 -1.19
C GLU A 188 3.59 -38.32 -2.28
N VAL A 189 3.45 -37.36 -3.21
CA VAL A 189 2.51 -37.46 -4.35
C VAL A 189 2.99 -38.49 -5.37
N SER A 190 4.29 -38.61 -5.60
CA SER A 190 4.88 -39.60 -6.54
C SER A 190 4.82 -41.06 -6.00
N SER A 191 4.72 -41.25 -4.69
CA SER A 191 4.56 -42.58 -4.11
C SER A 191 3.09 -43.05 -4.10
N SER A 192 2.10 -42.15 -4.06
CA SER A 192 0.69 -42.49 -4.12
C SER A 192 0.18 -42.81 -5.54
N GLU A 193 0.82 -42.27 -6.60
CA GLU A 193 0.46 -42.59 -7.99
C GLU A 193 0.97 -43.94 -8.49
N LYS A 194 1.89 -44.61 -7.75
CA LYS A 194 2.41 -45.93 -8.14
C LYS A 194 1.63 -47.12 -7.62
N GLU A 195 0.66 -46.93 -6.76
CA GLU A 195 -0.15 -48.04 -6.20
C GLU A 195 -1.53 -48.23 -6.89
N GLU A 196 -1.89 -47.38 -7.87
CA GLU A 196 -3.18 -47.45 -8.54
C GLU A 196 -3.16 -48.00 -9.99
N GLU A 197 -2.00 -48.44 -10.50
CA GLU A 197 -1.86 -48.97 -11.88
C GLU A 197 -1.59 -50.46 -11.97
N THR A 198 -2.42 -51.30 -11.31
CA THR A 198 -2.51 -52.73 -11.62
C THR A 198 -3.90 -53.28 -11.38
N ALA A 199 -4.84 -53.04 -12.33
CA ALA A 199 -6.00 -53.93 -12.53
C ALA A 199 -6.38 -53.92 -14.02
N PRO A 200 -6.55 -55.09 -14.67
CA PRO A 200 -6.79 -55.20 -16.08
C PRO A 200 -8.25 -54.91 -16.43
N VAL A 201 -8.50 -54.07 -17.42
CA VAL A 201 -9.83 -53.84 -17.98
C VAL A 201 -9.94 -54.64 -19.26
N GLU A 202 -10.98 -55.52 -19.33
CA GLU A 202 -11.42 -56.25 -20.50
C GLU A 202 -11.99 -55.31 -21.57
N GLU A 203 -11.64 -55.60 -22.83
CA GLU A 203 -12.17 -54.99 -24.05
C GLU A 203 -13.67 -55.31 -24.27
N GLU A 204 -14.44 -54.29 -24.61
CA GLU A 204 -15.65 -54.50 -25.42
C GLU A 204 -15.80 -53.42 -26.52
N VAL A 205 -16.10 -53.90 -27.71
CA VAL A 205 -15.93 -53.30 -29.04
C VAL A 205 -17.20 -52.54 -29.44
N ASP A 206 -16.98 -51.44 -30.17
CA ASP A 206 -17.77 -50.56 -31.07
C ASP A 206 -19.14 -51.03 -31.58
N PRO A 207 -20.00 -50.21 -32.23
CA PRO A 207 -19.75 -49.14 -33.21
C PRO A 207 -20.82 -48.00 -33.31
N PRO A 208 -21.00 -47.28 -34.45
CA PRO A 208 -20.47 -45.94 -34.73
C PRO A 208 -21.58 -44.86 -35.01
N THR A 209 -21.09 -43.60 -35.17
CA THR A 209 -21.58 -42.55 -36.08
C THR A 209 -22.86 -41.76 -35.79
N ALA A 210 -22.71 -40.45 -35.55
CA ALA A 210 -23.52 -39.41 -36.21
C ALA A 210 -22.85 -38.04 -36.11
N GLU A 211 -22.71 -37.37 -37.24
CA GLU A 211 -22.22 -36.00 -37.44
C GLU A 211 -23.16 -34.95 -36.83
N PRO A 212 -22.69 -33.77 -36.44
CA PRO A 212 -23.55 -32.68 -35.97
C PRO A 212 -24.01 -31.76 -37.10
N GLU A 213 -25.31 -31.46 -37.09
CA GLU A 213 -25.90 -30.42 -37.95
C GLU A 213 -25.68 -29.00 -37.35
N PRO A 214 -25.66 -27.92 -38.19
CA PRO A 214 -25.26 -26.57 -37.81
C PRO A 214 -26.41 -25.77 -37.15
N SER A 215 -26.04 -24.95 -36.17
CA SER A 215 -26.91 -24.00 -35.48
C SER A 215 -27.36 -22.83 -36.36
N PRO A 216 -28.58 -22.31 -36.20
CA PRO A 216 -29.07 -21.17 -37.00
C PRO A 216 -28.59 -19.84 -36.52
N VAL A 217 -28.25 -19.00 -37.49
CA VAL A 217 -27.90 -17.58 -37.40
C VAL A 217 -29.13 -16.78 -37.01
N ILE A 218 -29.08 -16.02 -35.92
CA ILE A 218 -30.13 -15.03 -35.55
C ILE A 218 -29.70 -13.66 -36.04
N SER A 219 -30.53 -13.11 -36.93
CA SER A 219 -30.54 -11.82 -37.55
C SER A 219 -30.62 -10.66 -36.61
N ALA A 220 -29.86 -9.58 -36.97
CA ALA A 220 -29.88 -8.27 -36.34
C ALA A 220 -31.27 -7.60 -36.39
N GLY A 221 -31.78 -7.21 -35.21
CA GLY A 221 -32.94 -6.36 -35.06
C GLY A 221 -32.54 -4.89 -34.87
N SER A 222 -33.09 -4.05 -35.72
CA SER A 222 -32.96 -2.62 -35.84
C SER A 222 -33.37 -1.83 -34.60
N VAL A 223 -32.56 -0.80 -34.29
CA VAL A 223 -32.83 0.25 -33.29
C VAL A 223 -33.75 1.31 -33.93
N PRO A 224 -34.83 1.77 -33.27
CA PRO A 224 -35.59 2.92 -33.70
C PRO A 224 -35.01 4.24 -33.14
N PRO A 225 -35.20 5.39 -33.82
CA PRO A 225 -34.58 6.66 -33.46
C PRO A 225 -35.32 7.37 -32.31
N ALA A 226 -34.51 8.08 -31.52
CA ALA A 226 -34.99 9.00 -30.48
C ALA A 226 -35.81 10.16 -31.05
N ARG A 227 -36.89 10.53 -30.35
CA ARG A 227 -37.65 11.77 -30.58
C ARG A 227 -37.09 12.90 -29.68
N PRO A 228 -37.03 14.11 -30.20
CA PRO A 228 -36.77 15.29 -29.40
C PRO A 228 -38.08 15.83 -28.80
N ASP A 229 -37.95 16.61 -27.73
CA ASP A 229 -38.93 17.36 -26.95
C ASP A 229 -39.28 16.70 -25.62
N ASP A 230 -38.68 17.32 -24.59
CA ASP A 230 -39.39 18.01 -23.52
C ASP A 230 -38.38 18.79 -22.65
N LEU A 231 -38.34 20.06 -22.94
CA LEU A 231 -37.93 21.15 -22.07
C LEU A 231 -38.98 21.30 -20.95
N PHE A 232 -38.55 21.21 -19.70
CA PHE A 232 -38.88 22.18 -18.63
C PHE A 232 -37.94 21.91 -17.44
#